data_f89fbb27ceb54f286b5088539dc0188b
#
_entry.id   f89fbb27ceb54f286b5088539dc0188b
#
_cell.length_a   1.000
_cell.length_b   1.000
_cell.length_c   1.000
_cell.angle_alpha   90.00
_cell.angle_beta   90.00
_cell.angle_gamma   90.00
#
_symmetry.space_group_name_H-M   'P 1'
#
loop_
_entity.id
_entity.type
_entity.pdbx_description
1 polymer ?
#
loop_
_entity_poly.entity_id
_entity_poly.type
_entity_poly.pdbx_seq_one_letter_code
_entity_poly.pdbx_strand_id
1 'polypeptide(L)'
;MARPLPCWHTWPLFSLLAFWGGISPGIAGDRPDFTYRANATEVRLSFSAIDQNNHGVATLQASDFAVVDKDVIVRDFQSFTRSDWTKLEIAILIDSSESVTPRLRREMTDVLELVSQTAGVPDENLSLFYFEGSQPALLCAGDCRARHSAERLPAVPARGLTPLFDTIVFAADFLAGHGDAQAEKVLVVFSDGADTVSRSSLGEAVDAALKSEVELNCIDLNKAAYGSQGAAALRTLAGATGGRYFPPPGGAAQALNVILEGFRASYAVSYRLPSHTAGFHAVRILPTHNLNLQFRSRRGYYYPNRVQ
;
A
#
# COMPACT_ATOMS: atom_id res chain seq x y z
N MET A 1 70.16 24.40 -41.62
CA MET A 1 71.09 23.45 -42.31
C MET A 1 70.51 22.03 -42.14
N ALA A 2 70.27 21.45 -43.29
CA ALA A 2 70.30 20.00 -43.62
C ALA A 2 69.31 19.04 -42.99
N ARG A 3 68.40 18.61 -43.78
CA ARG A 3 67.73 17.27 -43.89
C ARG A 3 68.82 16.12 -44.00
N PRO A 4 68.47 14.81 -43.93
CA PRO A 4 67.29 14.16 -44.55
C PRO A 4 66.73 12.94 -43.82
N LEU A 5 65.60 12.44 -44.35
CA LEU A 5 64.99 11.12 -44.27
C LEU A 5 65.92 9.98 -44.86
N PRO A 6 65.64 8.65 -44.67
CA PRO A 6 64.47 8.01 -45.28
C PRO A 6 63.89 6.76 -44.55
N CYS A 7 62.66 6.46 -44.91
CA CYS A 7 61.96 5.19 -45.25
C CYS A 7 62.58 3.84 -44.84
N TRP A 8 61.67 2.93 -44.38
CA TRP A 8 61.39 1.68 -45.08
C TRP A 8 60.17 0.96 -44.53
N HIS A 9 59.35 0.51 -45.43
CA HIS A 9 58.09 -0.25 -45.34
C HIS A 9 58.28 -1.62 -44.65
N THR A 10 57.23 -2.08 -43.93
CA THR A 10 56.67 -3.41 -44.13
C THR A 10 55.25 -3.49 -43.53
N TRP A 11 54.31 -3.71 -44.39
CA TRP A 11 53.02 -4.34 -44.05
C TRP A 11 53.26 -5.83 -43.86
N PRO A 12 52.52 -6.49 -42.94
CA PRO A 12 51.61 -7.51 -43.44
C PRO A 12 50.28 -7.68 -42.70
N LEU A 13 49.37 -8.16 -43.51
CA LEU A 13 48.27 -9.09 -43.24
C LEU A 13 47.09 -8.67 -42.36
N PHE A 14 46.04 -8.32 -43.07
CA PHE A 14 44.64 -8.41 -42.68
C PHE A 14 44.32 -9.80 -42.09
N SER A 15 43.90 -9.83 -40.84
CA SER A 15 43.06 -10.92 -40.31
C SER A 15 41.67 -10.38 -40.08
N LEU A 16 40.76 -10.74 -40.95
CA LEU A 16 39.33 -10.60 -40.81
C LEU A 16 38.87 -11.45 -39.62
N LEU A 17 38.68 -10.84 -38.46
CA LEU A 17 37.89 -11.40 -37.39
C LEU A 17 36.46 -10.96 -37.59
N ALA A 18 35.63 -11.89 -38.04
CA ALA A 18 34.19 -11.74 -38.09
C ALA A 18 33.65 -11.53 -36.67
N PHE A 19 33.22 -10.31 -36.34
CA PHE A 19 32.42 -10.03 -35.18
C PHE A 19 31.03 -10.61 -35.42
N TRP A 20 30.81 -11.77 -34.87
CA TRP A 20 29.45 -12.26 -34.65
C TRP A 20 28.85 -11.38 -33.56
N GLY A 21 27.98 -10.45 -33.98
CA GLY A 21 27.08 -9.73 -33.06
C GLY A 21 26.15 -10.72 -32.40
N GLY A 22 26.48 -11.13 -31.20
CA GLY A 22 25.57 -11.79 -30.30
C GLY A 22 24.46 -10.81 -29.95
N ILE A 23 23.28 -11.02 -30.51
CA ILE A 23 22.03 -10.43 -30.03
C ILE A 23 21.83 -11.06 -28.65
N SER A 24 22.17 -10.33 -27.59
CA SER A 24 21.75 -10.67 -26.23
C SER A 24 20.21 -10.64 -26.22
N PRO A 25 19.54 -11.75 -25.87
CA PRO A 25 18.12 -11.69 -25.62
C PRO A 25 17.93 -10.71 -24.45
N GLY A 26 17.17 -9.64 -24.70
CA GLY A 26 16.72 -8.77 -23.65
C GLY A 26 16.10 -9.62 -22.55
N ILE A 27 16.61 -9.44 -21.34
CA ILE A 27 15.98 -9.98 -20.13
C ILE A 27 14.62 -9.26 -20.07
N ALA A 28 13.61 -9.88 -20.66
CA ALA A 28 12.23 -9.60 -20.30
C ALA A 28 12.18 -9.88 -18.82
N GLY A 29 12.11 -8.82 -18.01
CA GLY A 29 11.92 -8.94 -16.58
C GLY A 29 10.66 -9.78 -16.40
N ASP A 30 10.84 -11.02 -15.98
CA ASP A 30 9.78 -11.87 -15.50
C ASP A 30 9.10 -11.07 -14.39
N ARG A 31 7.91 -10.54 -14.69
CA ARG A 31 7.01 -10.07 -13.66
C ARG A 31 6.78 -11.29 -12.79
N PRO A 32 7.07 -11.22 -11.48
CA PRO A 32 6.78 -12.35 -10.63
C PRO A 32 5.30 -12.69 -10.84
N ASP A 33 5.03 -13.83 -11.47
CA ASP A 33 3.73 -14.44 -11.47
C ASP A 33 3.43 -14.70 -10.00
N PHE A 34 2.63 -13.82 -9.39
CA PHE A 34 2.14 -14.04 -8.05
C PHE A 34 1.28 -15.30 -8.12
N THR A 35 1.94 -16.43 -7.86
CA THR A 35 1.28 -17.71 -7.71
C THR A 35 0.48 -17.62 -6.41
N TYR A 36 -0.65 -16.94 -6.46
CA TYR A 36 -1.69 -17.08 -5.46
C TYR A 36 -1.94 -18.57 -5.34
N ARG A 37 -1.62 -19.16 -4.18
CA ARG A 37 -1.85 -20.58 -3.95
C ARG A 37 -3.34 -20.83 -4.10
N ALA A 38 -3.75 -21.32 -5.25
CA ALA A 38 -5.12 -21.55 -5.70
C ALA A 38 -5.84 -22.69 -4.96
N ASN A 39 -5.51 -22.94 -3.69
CA ASN A 39 -6.17 -23.89 -2.80
C ASN A 39 -6.87 -23.21 -1.63
N ALA A 40 -7.08 -21.91 -1.66
CA ALA A 40 -7.82 -21.25 -0.61
C ALA A 40 -9.30 -21.65 -0.72
N THR A 41 -9.70 -22.63 0.07
CA THR A 41 -11.11 -22.95 0.33
C THR A 41 -11.69 -22.05 1.43
N GLU A 42 -10.87 -21.18 1.96
CA GLU A 42 -11.14 -20.31 3.09
C GLU A 42 -10.86 -18.85 2.74
N VAL A 43 -11.76 -17.99 3.13
CA VAL A 43 -11.61 -16.53 3.05
C VAL A 43 -11.32 -16.01 4.45
N ARG A 44 -10.26 -15.23 4.61
CA ARG A 44 -9.98 -14.45 5.82
C ARG A 44 -10.33 -12.99 5.57
N LEU A 45 -11.08 -12.40 6.48
CA LEU A 45 -11.53 -11.02 6.42
C LEU A 45 -11.25 -10.33 7.75
N SER A 46 -10.43 -9.28 7.69
CA SER A 46 -10.21 -8.38 8.82
C SER A 46 -11.18 -7.20 8.75
N PHE A 47 -11.67 -6.77 9.90
CA PHE A 47 -12.63 -5.68 9.98
C PHE A 47 -12.62 -5.01 11.36
N SER A 48 -13.11 -3.77 11.41
CA SER A 48 -13.40 -3.06 12.65
C SER A 48 -14.89 -2.85 12.82
N ALA A 49 -15.36 -2.90 14.09
CA ALA A 49 -16.72 -2.57 14.45
C ALA A 49 -16.73 -1.26 15.26
N ILE A 50 -17.64 -0.35 14.93
CA ILE A 50 -17.82 0.93 15.62
C ILE A 50 -19.28 1.10 16.02
N ASP A 51 -19.49 1.80 17.11
CA ASP A 51 -20.81 2.23 17.59
C ASP A 51 -21.29 3.54 16.93
N GLN A 52 -22.47 4.02 17.31
CA GLN A 52 -23.04 5.29 16.84
C GLN A 52 -22.18 6.52 17.16
N ASN A 53 -21.36 6.43 18.21
CA ASN A 53 -20.46 7.50 18.65
C ASN A 53 -19.07 7.41 17.99
N ASN A 54 -18.93 6.49 17.01
CA ASN A 54 -17.67 6.20 16.31
C ASN A 54 -16.58 5.61 17.24
N HIS A 55 -16.96 5.00 18.36
CA HIS A 55 -16.03 4.27 19.23
C HIS A 55 -15.89 2.82 18.79
N GLY A 56 -14.69 2.28 18.88
CA GLY A 56 -14.42 0.87 18.59
C GLY A 56 -15.13 -0.05 19.58
N VAL A 57 -15.82 -1.05 19.07
CA VAL A 57 -16.52 -2.06 19.88
C VAL A 57 -15.54 -3.19 20.20
N ALA A 58 -15.18 -3.34 21.47
CA ALA A 58 -14.18 -4.32 21.91
C ALA A 58 -14.74 -5.71 22.24
N THR A 59 -16.06 -5.87 22.33
CA THR A 59 -16.74 -7.08 22.81
C THR A 59 -17.74 -7.63 21.81
N LEU A 60 -17.36 -7.67 20.53
CA LEU A 60 -18.17 -8.22 19.46
C LEU A 60 -18.20 -9.76 19.56
N GLN A 61 -19.36 -10.36 19.28
CA GLN A 61 -19.55 -11.81 19.19
C GLN A 61 -19.89 -12.21 17.74
N ALA A 62 -19.61 -13.47 17.40
CA ALA A 62 -19.90 -14.00 16.06
C ALA A 62 -21.39 -13.93 15.67
N SER A 63 -22.29 -13.91 16.66
CA SER A 63 -23.75 -13.76 16.47
C SER A 63 -24.16 -12.32 16.12
N ASP A 64 -23.33 -11.31 16.36
CA ASP A 64 -23.70 -9.90 16.20
C ASP A 64 -23.66 -9.43 14.75
N PHE A 65 -23.07 -10.23 13.86
CA PHE A 65 -22.91 -9.88 12.45
C PHE A 65 -23.08 -11.08 11.51
N ALA A 66 -23.25 -10.78 10.25
CA ALA A 66 -23.19 -11.72 9.15
C ALA A 66 -22.31 -11.16 8.04
N VAL A 67 -21.59 -12.02 7.35
CA VAL A 67 -20.84 -11.66 6.15
C VAL A 67 -21.71 -11.93 4.92
N VAL A 68 -21.80 -10.99 4.01
CA VAL A 68 -22.40 -11.19 2.68
C VAL A 68 -21.27 -11.22 1.67
N ASP A 69 -21.04 -12.39 1.08
CA ASP A 69 -19.99 -12.60 0.08
C ASP A 69 -20.66 -12.99 -1.24
N LYS A 70 -20.54 -12.15 -2.25
CA LYS A 70 -21.13 -12.34 -3.58
C LYS A 70 -22.62 -12.74 -3.48
N ASP A 71 -23.37 -11.98 -2.65
CA ASP A 71 -24.79 -12.15 -2.36
C ASP A 71 -25.18 -13.41 -1.55
N VAL A 72 -24.19 -14.21 -1.11
CA VAL A 72 -24.40 -15.32 -0.19
C VAL A 72 -24.20 -14.85 1.26
N ILE A 73 -25.21 -15.10 2.10
CA ILE A 73 -25.10 -14.79 3.53
C ILE A 73 -24.34 -15.92 4.23
N VAL A 74 -23.21 -15.57 4.82
CA VAL A 74 -22.35 -16.46 5.60
C VAL A 74 -22.51 -16.15 7.08
N ARG A 75 -22.85 -17.17 7.89
CA ARG A 75 -22.95 -17.10 9.34
C ARG A 75 -22.13 -18.19 10.03
N ASP A 76 -21.77 -19.23 9.31
CA ASP A 76 -20.92 -20.32 9.80
C ASP A 76 -19.46 -19.94 9.60
N PHE A 77 -18.86 -19.40 10.65
CA PHE A 77 -17.47 -19.01 10.66
C PHE A 77 -16.59 -20.16 11.13
N GLN A 78 -15.48 -20.37 10.45
CA GLN A 78 -14.46 -21.35 10.86
C GLN A 78 -13.64 -20.81 12.03
N SER A 79 -13.38 -19.51 12.02
CA SER A 79 -12.76 -18.81 13.14
C SER A 79 -13.32 -17.39 13.26
N PHE A 80 -13.37 -16.90 14.49
CA PHE A 80 -13.63 -15.50 14.80
C PHE A 80 -12.78 -15.12 16.02
N THR A 81 -11.88 -14.19 15.83
CA THR A 81 -10.92 -13.74 16.85
C THR A 81 -10.74 -12.25 16.81
N ARG A 82 -10.24 -11.66 17.90
CA ARG A 82 -9.66 -10.32 17.82
C ARG A 82 -8.40 -10.38 16.95
N SER A 83 -8.17 -9.35 16.16
CA SER A 83 -6.97 -9.27 15.33
C SER A 83 -5.73 -9.20 16.23
N ASP A 84 -4.69 -9.91 15.84
CA ASP A 84 -3.39 -9.82 16.50
C ASP A 84 -2.62 -8.65 15.88
N TRP A 85 -2.83 -7.46 16.43
CA TRP A 85 -2.18 -6.25 15.97
C TRP A 85 -0.64 -6.26 16.15
N THR A 86 -0.09 -7.25 16.86
CA THR A 86 1.37 -7.41 16.99
C THR A 86 2.03 -7.85 15.68
N LYS A 87 1.22 -8.34 14.74
CA LYS A 87 1.63 -8.71 13.39
C LYS A 87 1.22 -7.65 12.37
N LEU A 88 1.48 -6.38 12.66
CA LEU A 88 1.14 -5.26 11.81
C LEU A 88 2.36 -4.83 11.00
N GLU A 89 2.23 -4.78 9.69
CA GLU A 89 3.20 -4.15 8.78
C GLU A 89 2.67 -2.82 8.30
N ILE A 90 3.42 -1.77 8.57
CA ILE A 90 3.05 -0.40 8.22
C ILE A 90 3.99 0.13 7.15
N ALA A 91 3.41 0.52 6.03
CA ALA A 91 4.07 1.38 5.07
C ALA A 91 3.52 2.81 5.17
N ILE A 92 4.38 3.80 5.06
CA ILE A 92 4.01 5.21 5.03
C ILE A 92 4.39 5.75 3.66
N LEU A 93 3.43 6.30 2.94
CA LEU A 93 3.64 6.99 1.67
C LEU A 93 3.55 8.48 1.90
N ILE A 94 4.59 9.20 1.49
CA ILE A 94 4.74 10.63 1.69
C ILE A 94 4.70 11.32 0.34
N ASP A 95 3.68 12.13 0.16
CA ASP A 95 3.60 13.03 -0.99
C ASP A 95 4.66 14.14 -0.85
N SER A 96 5.67 14.08 -1.70
CA SER A 96 6.77 15.04 -1.73
C SER A 96 6.54 16.20 -2.72
N SER A 97 5.31 16.40 -3.20
CA SER A 97 4.94 17.51 -4.07
C SER A 97 5.11 18.87 -3.37
N GLU A 98 5.24 19.93 -4.17
CA GLU A 98 5.52 21.28 -3.66
C GLU A 98 4.42 21.82 -2.75
N SER A 99 3.17 21.45 -3.00
CA SER A 99 2.00 21.87 -2.22
C SER A 99 2.02 21.37 -0.78
N VAL A 100 2.66 20.23 -0.53
CA VAL A 100 2.59 19.46 0.72
C VAL A 100 3.86 19.59 1.57
N THR A 101 5.02 19.71 0.93
CA THR A 101 6.35 19.56 1.54
C THR A 101 6.63 20.38 2.81
N PRO A 102 6.31 21.68 2.95
CA PRO A 102 6.72 22.45 4.12
C PRO A 102 6.03 22.05 5.42
N ARG A 103 4.78 21.58 5.34
CA ARG A 103 4.00 21.14 6.49
C ARG A 103 4.43 19.72 6.90
N LEU A 104 4.55 18.86 5.90
CA LEU A 104 4.81 17.44 6.09
C LEU A 104 6.14 17.16 6.78
N ARG A 105 7.20 17.91 6.47
CA ARG A 105 8.52 17.73 7.10
C ARG A 105 8.49 17.86 8.63
N ARG A 106 7.68 18.77 9.14
CA ARG A 106 7.55 18.96 10.59
C ARG A 106 6.74 17.85 11.23
N GLU A 107 5.70 17.38 10.54
CA GLU A 107 4.81 16.35 11.05
C GLU A 107 5.42 14.94 10.93
N MET A 108 6.36 14.71 10.00
CA MET A 108 6.95 13.38 9.81
C MET A 108 7.81 12.89 10.97
N THR A 109 8.52 13.78 11.66
CA THR A 109 9.27 13.40 12.87
C THR A 109 8.31 12.89 13.93
N ASP A 110 7.20 13.62 14.15
CA ASP A 110 6.17 13.25 15.12
C ASP A 110 5.49 11.93 14.74
N VAL A 111 5.26 11.71 13.43
CA VAL A 111 4.67 10.46 12.89
C VAL A 111 5.59 9.27 13.15
N LEU A 112 6.88 9.38 12.83
CA LEU A 112 7.84 8.30 13.05
C LEU A 112 8.04 8.01 14.54
N GLU A 113 8.09 9.05 15.36
CA GLU A 113 8.17 8.90 16.80
C GLU A 113 6.91 8.22 17.36
N LEU A 114 5.73 8.59 16.90
CA LEU A 114 4.48 7.98 17.31
C LEU A 114 4.41 6.49 16.92
N VAL A 115 4.76 6.12 15.70
CA VAL A 115 4.83 4.72 15.27
C VAL A 115 5.79 3.93 16.17
N SER A 116 6.93 4.54 16.50
CA SER A 116 7.95 3.86 17.29
C SER A 116 7.58 3.66 18.75
N GLN A 117 7.05 4.69 19.39
CA GLN A 117 6.84 4.71 20.83
C GLN A 117 5.47 4.22 21.25
N THR A 118 4.42 4.57 20.48
CA THR A 118 3.03 4.34 20.88
C THR A 118 2.45 3.04 20.32
N ALA A 119 2.81 2.69 19.11
CA ALA A 119 2.26 1.51 18.45
C ALA A 119 3.01 0.23 18.79
N GLY A 120 4.26 0.33 19.25
CA GLY A 120 5.11 -0.84 19.46
C GLY A 120 5.42 -1.59 18.15
N VAL A 121 5.26 -0.93 16.98
CA VAL A 121 5.60 -1.53 15.70
C VAL A 121 7.12 -1.64 15.59
N PRO A 122 7.68 -2.83 15.44
CA PRO A 122 9.11 -3.00 15.26
C PRO A 122 9.61 -2.29 14.01
N ASP A 123 10.89 -1.86 14.01
CA ASP A 123 11.45 -1.14 12.87
C ASP A 123 11.49 -2.00 11.61
N GLU A 124 11.67 -3.31 11.76
CA GLU A 124 11.59 -4.29 10.67
C GLU A 124 10.25 -4.33 9.95
N ASN A 125 9.17 -3.90 10.61
CA ASN A 125 7.81 -3.86 10.06
C ASN A 125 7.42 -2.47 9.54
N LEU A 126 8.37 -1.54 9.41
CA LEU A 126 8.15 -0.19 8.95
C LEU A 126 8.84 0.08 7.61
N SER A 127 8.10 0.61 6.66
CA SER A 127 8.61 1.05 5.36
C SER A 127 8.14 2.45 5.01
N LEU A 128 8.98 3.24 4.35
CA LEU A 128 8.65 4.60 3.90
C LEU A 128 8.81 4.71 2.39
N PHE A 129 7.79 5.26 1.74
CA PHE A 129 7.75 5.54 0.32
C PHE A 129 7.60 7.04 0.07
N TYR A 130 8.12 7.51 -1.05
CA TYR A 130 7.98 8.88 -1.52
C TYR A 130 8.01 8.94 -3.05
N PHE A 131 7.91 10.12 -3.63
CA PHE A 131 8.05 10.33 -5.07
C PHE A 131 9.45 10.89 -5.39
N GLU A 132 10.13 10.30 -6.35
CA GLU A 132 11.32 10.88 -6.96
C GLU A 132 11.00 11.36 -8.39
N GLY A 133 10.58 12.61 -8.51
CA GLY A 133 10.03 13.14 -9.76
C GLY A 133 8.73 12.43 -10.14
N SER A 134 8.71 11.74 -11.27
CA SER A 134 7.56 10.95 -11.76
C SER A 134 7.60 9.48 -11.37
N GLN A 135 8.53 9.07 -10.51
CA GLN A 135 8.72 7.67 -10.14
C GLN A 135 8.47 7.43 -8.66
N PRO A 136 7.82 6.32 -8.29
CA PRO A 136 7.78 5.87 -6.92
C PRO A 136 9.18 5.46 -6.44
N ALA A 137 9.48 5.74 -5.17
CA ALA A 137 10.74 5.40 -4.55
C ALA A 137 10.55 4.88 -3.12
N LEU A 138 11.36 3.90 -2.73
CA LEU A 138 11.46 3.40 -1.36
C LEU A 138 12.58 4.17 -0.65
N LEU A 139 12.25 4.85 0.44
CA LEU A 139 13.23 5.56 1.25
C LEU A 139 13.98 4.63 2.20
N CYS A 140 13.24 3.75 2.86
CA CYS A 140 13.76 2.73 3.79
C CYS A 140 12.74 1.61 4.01
N ALA A 141 13.26 0.43 4.40
CA ALA A 141 12.46 -0.70 4.84
C ALA A 141 13.24 -1.46 5.92
N GLY A 142 12.61 -1.71 7.06
CA GLY A 142 13.20 -2.45 8.18
C GLY A 142 14.28 -1.72 8.98
N ASP A 143 14.62 -0.47 8.62
CA ASP A 143 15.66 0.31 9.28
C ASP A 143 15.37 1.84 9.28
N CYS A 144 14.10 2.19 9.19
CA CYS A 144 13.66 3.56 8.96
C CYS A 144 14.06 4.53 10.07
N ARG A 145 14.07 4.09 11.33
CA ARG A 145 14.49 4.89 12.49
C ARG A 145 16.01 5.05 12.54
N ALA A 146 16.71 3.94 12.36
CA ALA A 146 18.18 3.94 12.40
C ALA A 146 18.79 4.86 11.35
N ARG A 147 18.10 5.04 10.20
CA ARG A 147 18.56 5.91 9.10
C ARG A 147 18.17 7.37 9.24
N HIS A 148 17.55 7.79 10.33
CA HIS A 148 17.01 9.15 10.46
C HIS A 148 16.22 9.60 9.22
N SER A 149 15.30 8.75 8.80
CA SER A 149 14.63 8.86 7.49
C SER A 149 13.86 10.16 7.31
N ALA A 150 13.33 10.72 8.40
CA ALA A 150 12.67 12.03 8.38
C ALA A 150 13.62 13.17 7.94
N GLU A 151 14.90 13.07 8.26
CA GLU A 151 15.90 14.09 7.90
C GLU A 151 16.28 14.04 6.40
N ARG A 152 16.12 12.87 5.77
CA ARG A 152 16.46 12.66 4.36
C ARG A 152 15.38 13.14 3.40
N LEU A 153 14.11 13.19 3.83
CA LEU A 153 12.98 13.70 3.04
C LEU A 153 13.17 15.13 2.52
N PRO A 154 13.87 16.02 3.24
CA PRO A 154 14.06 17.41 2.79
C PRO A 154 14.87 17.60 1.51
N ALA A 155 15.70 16.65 1.16
CA ALA A 155 16.58 16.78 -0.01
C ALA A 155 15.87 16.48 -1.35
N VAL A 156 14.62 15.99 -1.30
CA VAL A 156 13.84 15.71 -2.51
C VAL A 156 13.30 17.04 -3.05
N PRO A 157 13.76 17.52 -4.22
CA PRO A 157 13.23 18.73 -4.78
C PRO A 157 11.78 18.51 -5.21
N ALA A 158 10.87 19.28 -4.63
CA ALA A 158 9.48 19.33 -5.05
C ALA A 158 9.40 19.80 -6.51
N ARG A 159 9.01 18.94 -7.43
CA ARG A 159 8.94 19.24 -8.86
C ARG A 159 7.54 19.28 -9.44
N GLY A 160 6.51 19.32 -8.59
CA GLY A 160 5.12 19.42 -9.03
C GLY A 160 4.57 18.20 -9.77
N LEU A 161 5.32 17.10 -9.80
CA LEU A 161 4.90 15.83 -10.40
C LEU A 161 4.47 14.88 -9.28
N THR A 162 3.25 14.34 -9.39
CA THR A 162 2.65 13.50 -8.34
C THR A 162 2.19 12.18 -8.97
N PRO A 163 3.02 11.12 -8.96
CA PRO A 163 2.66 9.77 -9.39
C PRO A 163 1.99 8.99 -8.23
N LEU A 164 0.89 9.52 -7.68
CA LEU A 164 0.25 8.97 -6.48
C LEU A 164 -0.22 7.53 -6.69
N PHE A 165 -0.94 7.27 -7.79
CA PHE A 165 -1.51 5.94 -8.03
C PHE A 165 -0.44 4.92 -8.37
N ASP A 166 0.58 5.28 -9.16
CA ASP A 166 1.72 4.39 -9.44
C ASP A 166 2.48 4.05 -8.14
N THR A 167 2.61 5.02 -7.21
CA THR A 167 3.29 4.77 -5.94
C THR A 167 2.46 3.88 -5.01
N ILE A 168 1.14 4.01 -5.00
CA ILE A 168 0.26 3.10 -4.27
C ILE A 168 0.38 1.67 -4.81
N VAL A 169 0.37 1.50 -6.14
CA VAL A 169 0.59 0.18 -6.77
C VAL A 169 1.94 -0.39 -6.35
N PHE A 170 3.01 0.40 -6.45
CA PHE A 170 4.36 -0.02 -6.06
C PHE A 170 4.45 -0.41 -4.59
N ALA A 171 3.87 0.39 -3.67
CA ALA A 171 3.87 0.11 -2.24
C ALA A 171 3.03 -1.13 -1.88
N ALA A 172 1.89 -1.34 -2.56
CA ALA A 172 1.05 -2.51 -2.37
C ALA A 172 1.75 -3.80 -2.82
N ASP A 173 2.41 -3.77 -3.99
CA ASP A 173 3.21 -4.90 -4.50
C ASP A 173 4.40 -5.19 -3.58
N PHE A 174 5.07 -4.14 -3.07
CA PHE A 174 6.15 -4.29 -2.10
C PHE A 174 5.67 -5.01 -0.84
N LEU A 175 4.57 -4.54 -0.22
CA LEU A 175 4.00 -5.14 0.98
C LEU A 175 3.52 -6.58 0.75
N ALA A 176 3.07 -6.93 -0.45
CA ALA A 176 2.69 -8.29 -0.81
C ALA A 176 3.88 -9.26 -0.81
N GLY A 177 5.06 -8.77 -1.21
CA GLY A 177 6.29 -9.54 -1.32
C GLY A 177 7.20 -9.54 -0.10
N HIS A 178 6.91 -8.70 0.91
CA HIS A 178 7.76 -8.53 2.09
C HIS A 178 6.99 -8.88 3.37
N GLY A 179 7.76 -9.26 4.40
CA GLY A 179 7.26 -9.53 5.73
C GLY A 179 6.50 -10.84 5.92
N ASP A 180 5.77 -10.91 7.03
CA ASP A 180 4.96 -12.09 7.37
C ASP A 180 3.70 -12.13 6.47
N ALA A 181 3.49 -13.25 5.80
CA ALA A 181 2.29 -13.47 4.96
C ALA A 181 0.96 -13.41 5.75
N GLN A 182 1.02 -13.50 7.07
CA GLN A 182 -0.14 -13.40 7.95
C GLN A 182 -0.28 -12.04 8.64
N ALA A 183 0.66 -11.12 8.39
CA ALA A 183 0.58 -9.77 8.93
C ALA A 183 -0.56 -8.98 8.30
N GLU A 184 -1.19 -8.11 9.10
CA GLU A 184 -2.09 -7.08 8.60
C GLU A 184 -1.24 -5.98 7.92
N LYS A 185 -1.49 -5.75 6.65
CA LYS A 185 -0.72 -4.82 5.82
C LYS A 185 -1.44 -3.49 5.69
N VAL A 186 -0.78 -2.44 6.09
CA VAL A 186 -1.35 -1.09 6.16
C VAL A 186 -0.48 -0.11 5.42
N LEU A 187 -1.07 0.65 4.51
CA LEU A 187 -0.42 1.78 3.86
C LEU A 187 -1.08 3.08 4.32
N VAL A 188 -0.34 3.92 5.02
CA VAL A 188 -0.77 5.25 5.43
C VAL A 188 -0.30 6.26 4.40
N VAL A 189 -1.24 6.90 3.71
CA VAL A 189 -0.98 7.85 2.61
C VAL A 189 -1.13 9.27 3.11
N PHE A 190 -0.06 10.04 3.06
CA PHE A 190 -0.05 11.48 3.33
C PHE A 190 0.01 12.23 2.01
N SER A 191 -1.11 12.75 1.52
CA SER A 191 -1.20 13.43 0.23
C SER A 191 -2.39 14.40 0.20
N ASP A 192 -2.37 15.36 -0.73
CA ASP A 192 -3.56 16.13 -1.10
C ASP A 192 -4.46 15.39 -2.10
N GLY A 193 -4.05 14.19 -2.51
CA GLY A 193 -4.78 13.30 -3.40
C GLY A 193 -4.72 13.68 -4.88
N ALA A 194 -3.97 14.72 -5.24
CA ALA A 194 -3.74 15.04 -6.63
C ALA A 194 -2.84 13.98 -7.26
N ASP A 195 -3.21 13.53 -8.45
CA ASP A 195 -2.37 12.70 -9.31
C ASP A 195 -2.18 13.41 -10.64
N THR A 196 -0.94 13.55 -11.11
CA THR A 196 -0.64 14.33 -12.31
C THR A 196 0.05 13.54 -13.41
N VAL A 197 0.73 12.44 -13.07
CA VAL A 197 1.61 11.73 -14.02
C VAL A 197 1.57 10.21 -13.91
N SER A 198 0.75 9.63 -13.05
CA SER A 198 0.63 8.18 -12.98
C SER A 198 0.17 7.59 -14.31
N ARG A 199 0.67 6.41 -14.60
CA ARG A 199 0.17 5.55 -15.68
C ARG A 199 -1.03 4.74 -15.22
N SER A 200 -1.00 4.37 -13.94
CA SER A 200 -2.11 3.67 -13.28
C SER A 200 -3.26 4.63 -13.01
N SER A 201 -4.47 4.15 -13.19
CA SER A 201 -5.70 4.84 -12.78
C SER A 201 -5.98 4.64 -11.29
N LEU A 202 -6.90 5.44 -10.73
CA LEU A 202 -7.43 5.24 -9.39
C LEU A 202 -7.99 3.82 -9.18
N GLY A 203 -8.68 3.27 -10.20
CA GLY A 203 -9.22 1.91 -10.16
C GLY A 203 -8.11 0.86 -10.05
N GLU A 204 -7.04 0.98 -10.82
CA GLU A 204 -5.90 0.07 -10.78
C GLU A 204 -5.16 0.14 -9.44
N ALA A 205 -5.02 1.32 -8.85
CA ALA A 205 -4.44 1.48 -7.51
C ALA A 205 -5.30 0.80 -6.43
N VAL A 206 -6.63 0.94 -6.50
CA VAL A 206 -7.56 0.21 -5.63
C VAL A 206 -7.44 -1.30 -5.82
N ASP A 207 -7.39 -1.76 -7.06
CA ASP A 207 -7.30 -3.19 -7.39
C ASP A 207 -5.97 -3.80 -6.92
N ALA A 208 -4.86 -3.07 -7.04
CA ALA A 208 -3.57 -3.48 -6.53
C ALA A 208 -3.61 -3.66 -5.00
N ALA A 209 -4.15 -2.67 -4.29
CA ALA A 209 -4.28 -2.75 -2.82
C ALA A 209 -5.17 -3.92 -2.38
N LEU A 210 -6.29 -4.17 -3.07
CA LEU A 210 -7.19 -5.29 -2.76
C LEU A 210 -6.56 -6.66 -3.05
N LYS A 211 -5.79 -6.78 -4.14
CA LYS A 211 -5.07 -8.02 -4.50
C LYS A 211 -3.95 -8.33 -3.50
N SER A 212 -3.29 -7.29 -3.01
CA SER A 212 -2.19 -7.38 -2.04
C SER A 212 -2.67 -7.42 -0.59
N GLU A 213 -3.99 -7.36 -0.35
CA GLU A 213 -4.63 -7.33 0.97
C GLU A 213 -4.15 -6.16 1.84
N VAL A 214 -3.87 -5.01 1.24
CA VAL A 214 -3.39 -3.79 1.91
C VAL A 214 -4.55 -2.86 2.24
N GLU A 215 -4.67 -2.48 3.51
CA GLU A 215 -5.60 -1.44 3.96
C GLU A 215 -4.99 -0.06 3.74
N LEU A 216 -5.70 0.83 3.02
CA LEU A 216 -5.25 2.19 2.75
C LEU A 216 -5.90 3.19 3.72
N ASN A 217 -5.09 3.82 4.54
CA ASN A 217 -5.52 4.93 5.39
C ASN A 217 -5.00 6.24 4.81
N CYS A 218 -5.89 7.16 4.45
CA CYS A 218 -5.54 8.37 3.72
C CYS A 218 -5.70 9.61 4.58
N ILE A 219 -4.62 10.36 4.79
CA ILE A 219 -4.57 11.62 5.53
C ILE A 219 -4.47 12.74 4.51
N ASP A 220 -5.52 13.52 4.42
CA ASP A 220 -5.66 14.61 3.45
C ASP A 220 -4.89 15.85 3.92
N LEU A 221 -3.90 16.25 3.14
CA LEU A 221 -3.04 17.39 3.41
C LEU A 221 -3.49 18.69 2.70
N ASN A 222 -4.66 18.68 2.08
CA ASN A 222 -5.25 19.88 1.51
C ASN A 222 -5.41 21.01 2.55
N LYS A 223 -5.35 22.25 2.09
CA LYS A 223 -5.57 23.41 2.96
C LYS A 223 -7.06 23.65 3.26
N ALA A 224 -7.93 23.17 2.38
CA ALA A 224 -9.39 23.35 2.49
C ALA A 224 -10.09 21.98 2.54
N ALA A 225 -11.06 21.88 3.42
CA ALA A 225 -11.67 20.61 3.84
C ALA A 225 -12.58 19.93 2.81
N TYR A 226 -13.04 20.56 1.74
CA TYR A 226 -14.12 19.99 0.92
C TYR A 226 -13.98 20.23 -0.59
N GLY A 227 -14.28 19.17 -1.34
CA GLY A 227 -14.67 19.28 -2.75
C GLY A 227 -13.56 19.13 -3.79
N SER A 228 -12.30 18.88 -3.41
CA SER A 228 -11.26 18.63 -4.40
C SER A 228 -11.38 17.21 -5.01
N GLN A 229 -11.01 17.07 -6.26
CA GLN A 229 -10.93 15.76 -6.93
C GLN A 229 -9.98 14.82 -6.18
N GLY A 230 -8.89 15.35 -5.63
CA GLY A 230 -7.93 14.61 -4.81
C GLY A 230 -8.57 14.04 -3.54
N ALA A 231 -9.36 14.84 -2.80
CA ALA A 231 -10.09 14.36 -1.64
C ALA A 231 -11.07 13.23 -1.97
N ALA A 232 -11.71 13.26 -3.16
CA ALA A 232 -12.57 12.18 -3.61
C ALA A 232 -11.77 10.89 -3.90
N ALA A 233 -10.60 11.03 -4.52
CA ALA A 233 -9.70 9.89 -4.77
C ALA A 233 -9.23 9.25 -3.45
N LEU A 234 -8.79 10.04 -2.48
CA LEU A 234 -8.37 9.54 -1.16
C LEU A 234 -9.50 8.82 -0.41
N ARG A 235 -10.74 9.35 -0.47
CA ARG A 235 -11.91 8.67 0.11
C ARG A 235 -12.21 7.34 -0.57
N THR A 236 -12.07 7.30 -1.90
CA THR A 236 -12.30 6.07 -2.68
C THR A 236 -11.27 5.00 -2.32
N LEU A 237 -9.99 5.36 -2.27
CA LEU A 237 -8.88 4.47 -1.86
C LEU A 237 -9.12 3.88 -0.47
N ALA A 238 -9.35 4.73 0.52
CA ALA A 238 -9.59 4.29 1.89
C ALA A 238 -10.85 3.42 1.99
N GLY A 239 -11.99 3.90 1.47
CA GLY A 239 -13.26 3.20 1.59
C GLY A 239 -13.32 1.85 0.88
N ALA A 240 -12.58 1.69 -0.23
CA ALA A 240 -12.53 0.43 -0.98
C ALA A 240 -11.76 -0.67 -0.23
N THR A 241 -10.73 -0.28 0.55
CA THR A 241 -9.81 -1.20 1.22
C THR A 241 -10.14 -1.44 2.69
N GLY A 242 -11.16 -0.77 3.24
CA GLY A 242 -11.58 -0.88 4.65
C GLY A 242 -10.92 0.14 5.57
N GLY A 243 -10.00 0.96 5.06
CA GLY A 243 -9.33 1.99 5.83
C GLY A 243 -10.14 3.27 6.05
N ARG A 244 -9.47 4.31 6.53
CA ARG A 244 -10.08 5.58 6.91
C ARG A 244 -9.54 6.75 6.09
N TYR A 245 -10.41 7.68 5.77
CA TYR A 245 -10.06 8.98 5.24
C TYR A 245 -10.11 10.03 6.37
N PHE A 246 -9.05 10.79 6.53
CA PHE A 246 -8.90 11.86 7.52
C PHE A 246 -8.88 13.21 6.81
N PRO A 247 -9.95 14.00 6.95
CA PRO A 247 -10.02 15.32 6.31
C PRO A 247 -9.12 16.34 7.03
N PRO A 248 -8.65 17.39 6.33
CA PRO A 248 -8.00 18.52 6.98
C PRO A 248 -9.01 19.29 7.85
N PRO A 249 -8.58 20.01 8.90
CA PRO A 249 -7.20 20.34 9.27
C PRO A 249 -6.57 19.41 10.33
N GLY A 250 -7.00 18.15 10.42
CA GLY A 250 -6.47 17.19 11.40
C GLY A 250 -4.95 17.08 11.36
N GLY A 251 -4.33 16.83 12.51
CA GLY A 251 -2.90 16.57 12.60
C GLY A 251 -2.55 15.15 12.17
N ALA A 252 -1.40 14.97 11.49
CA ALA A 252 -0.93 13.67 11.03
C ALA A 252 -0.75 12.66 12.19
N ALA A 253 -0.17 13.08 13.29
CA ALA A 253 0.01 12.26 14.48
C ALA A 253 -1.32 11.83 15.10
N GLN A 254 -2.32 12.73 15.17
CA GLN A 254 -3.64 12.39 15.67
C GLN A 254 -4.34 11.35 14.77
N ALA A 255 -4.28 11.55 13.44
CA ALA A 255 -4.85 10.61 12.49
C ALA A 255 -4.20 9.23 12.61
N LEU A 256 -2.88 9.17 12.68
CA LEU A 256 -2.13 7.93 12.86
C LEU A 256 -2.49 7.22 14.18
N ASN A 257 -2.62 7.97 15.28
CA ASN A 257 -3.04 7.38 16.56
C ASN A 257 -4.43 6.73 16.44
N VAL A 258 -5.38 7.39 15.77
CA VAL A 258 -6.73 6.82 15.53
C VAL A 258 -6.67 5.57 14.65
N ILE A 259 -5.75 5.52 13.68
CA ILE A 259 -5.52 4.32 12.86
C ILE A 259 -5.04 3.17 13.75
N LEU A 260 -3.99 3.40 14.54
CA LEU A 260 -3.39 2.39 15.42
C LEU A 260 -4.37 1.88 16.50
N GLU A 261 -5.15 2.78 17.10
CA GLU A 261 -6.24 2.41 18.02
C GLU A 261 -7.30 1.55 17.32
N GLY A 262 -7.60 1.84 16.05
CA GLY A 262 -8.52 1.05 15.23
C GLY A 262 -8.07 -0.40 15.09
N PHE A 263 -6.78 -0.66 14.89
CA PHE A 263 -6.24 -2.02 14.79
C PHE A 263 -6.31 -2.77 16.13
N ARG A 264 -6.15 -2.09 17.26
CA ARG A 264 -6.34 -2.70 18.59
C ARG A 264 -7.78 -3.17 18.84
N ALA A 265 -8.76 -2.59 18.16
CA ALA A 265 -10.17 -2.94 18.24
C ALA A 265 -10.68 -3.71 17.01
N SER A 266 -9.78 -4.26 16.17
CA SER A 266 -10.16 -4.99 14.98
C SER A 266 -10.37 -6.48 15.26
N TYR A 267 -11.03 -7.14 14.32
CA TYR A 267 -11.40 -8.55 14.36
C TYR A 267 -10.99 -9.22 13.06
N ALA A 268 -10.73 -10.51 13.15
CA ALA A 268 -10.54 -11.37 11.99
C ALA A 268 -11.59 -12.49 12.02
N VAL A 269 -12.22 -12.72 10.89
CA VAL A 269 -13.13 -13.83 10.66
C VAL A 269 -12.64 -14.66 9.50
N SER A 270 -12.76 -16.00 9.62
CA SER A 270 -12.56 -16.88 8.48
C SER A 270 -13.80 -17.72 8.23
N TYR A 271 -14.07 -18.00 6.96
CA TYR A 271 -15.20 -18.78 6.50
C TYR A 271 -14.88 -19.51 5.21
N ARG A 272 -15.66 -20.55 4.90
CA ARG A 272 -15.51 -21.27 3.64
C ARG A 272 -15.91 -20.38 2.46
N LEU A 273 -15.11 -20.42 1.41
CA LEU A 273 -15.38 -19.72 0.16
C LEU A 273 -16.76 -20.13 -0.39
N PRO A 274 -17.74 -19.22 -0.50
CA PRO A 274 -19.08 -19.59 -0.93
C PRO A 274 -19.19 -19.82 -2.44
N SER A 275 -18.25 -19.30 -3.22
CA SER A 275 -18.24 -19.44 -4.68
C SER A 275 -16.82 -19.53 -5.20
N HIS A 276 -16.57 -20.46 -6.11
CA HIS A 276 -15.29 -20.65 -6.80
C HIS A 276 -15.23 -19.96 -8.17
N THR A 277 -16.13 -19.02 -8.44
CA THR A 277 -16.08 -18.22 -9.68
C THR A 277 -14.90 -17.26 -9.62
N ALA A 278 -14.07 -17.26 -10.65
CA ALA A 278 -12.98 -16.32 -10.76
C ALA A 278 -13.45 -14.86 -10.86
N GLY A 279 -12.59 -13.95 -10.43
CA GLY A 279 -12.84 -12.52 -10.47
C GLY A 279 -13.10 -11.90 -9.10
N PHE A 280 -13.67 -10.71 -9.11
CA PHE A 280 -13.92 -9.95 -7.89
C PHE A 280 -15.15 -10.48 -7.13
N HIS A 281 -14.96 -10.74 -5.85
CA HIS A 281 -16.01 -11.11 -4.89
C HIS A 281 -16.27 -9.92 -3.96
N ALA A 282 -17.44 -9.31 -4.12
CA ALA A 282 -17.85 -8.23 -3.24
C ALA A 282 -18.23 -8.77 -1.86
N VAL A 283 -17.70 -8.15 -0.80
CA VAL A 283 -17.96 -8.52 0.59
C VAL A 283 -18.54 -7.35 1.36
N ARG A 284 -19.51 -7.64 2.20
CA ARG A 284 -20.11 -6.68 3.16
C ARG A 284 -20.34 -7.38 4.49
N ILE A 285 -20.16 -6.65 5.58
CA ILE A 285 -20.52 -7.11 6.92
C ILE A 285 -21.78 -6.36 7.35
N LEU A 286 -22.77 -7.08 7.81
CA LEU A 286 -24.06 -6.55 8.24
C LEU A 286 -24.33 -6.89 9.70
N PRO A 287 -24.86 -5.95 10.50
CA PRO A 287 -25.30 -6.24 11.86
C PRO A 287 -26.51 -7.17 11.83
N THR A 288 -26.60 -8.06 12.82
CA THR A 288 -27.74 -9.00 12.95
C THR A 288 -28.76 -8.57 14.02
N HIS A 289 -28.29 -8.13 15.17
CA HIS A 289 -29.14 -7.77 16.32
C HIS A 289 -29.05 -6.29 16.65
N ASN A 290 -27.85 -5.75 16.77
CA ASN A 290 -27.65 -4.32 17.05
C ASN A 290 -27.43 -3.55 15.75
N LEU A 291 -28.47 -3.02 15.17
CA LEU A 291 -28.47 -2.25 13.93
C LEU A 291 -27.67 -0.93 14.00
N ASN A 292 -27.23 -0.54 15.18
CA ASN A 292 -26.41 0.65 15.39
C ASN A 292 -24.92 0.38 15.19
N LEU A 293 -24.53 -0.89 15.03
CA LEU A 293 -23.16 -1.26 14.69
C LEU A 293 -22.86 -0.94 13.23
N GLN A 294 -21.73 -0.35 13.00
CA GLN A 294 -21.15 -0.14 11.68
C GLN A 294 -19.86 -0.91 11.55
N PHE A 295 -19.67 -1.54 10.40
CA PHE A 295 -18.50 -2.35 10.13
C PHE A 295 -17.67 -1.72 9.02
N ARG A 296 -16.36 -1.74 9.19
CA ARG A 296 -15.40 -1.36 8.16
C ARG A 296 -14.58 -2.57 7.80
N SER A 297 -14.57 -2.90 6.52
CA SER A 297 -13.78 -3.97 5.94
C SER A 297 -13.43 -3.63 4.50
N ARG A 298 -12.48 -4.32 3.91
CA ARG A 298 -12.31 -4.26 2.46
C ARG A 298 -13.63 -4.60 1.76
N ARG A 299 -13.88 -3.94 0.61
CA ARG A 299 -15.12 -4.15 -0.15
C ARG A 299 -15.21 -5.49 -0.85
N GLY A 300 -14.13 -6.28 -0.86
CA GLY A 300 -14.06 -7.58 -1.49
C GLY A 300 -12.63 -8.07 -1.67
N TYR A 301 -12.50 -9.14 -2.42
CA TYR A 301 -11.23 -9.78 -2.76
C TYR A 301 -11.29 -10.37 -4.16
N TYR A 302 -10.13 -10.69 -4.73
CA TYR A 302 -10.03 -11.36 -6.02
C TYR A 302 -9.82 -12.87 -5.84
N TYR A 303 -10.69 -13.66 -6.45
CA TYR A 303 -10.48 -15.10 -6.57
C TYR A 303 -9.82 -15.40 -7.92
N PRO A 304 -8.68 -16.16 -7.95
CA PRO A 304 -7.91 -16.34 -9.16
C PRO A 304 -8.65 -17.21 -10.19
N ASN A 305 -8.37 -16.99 -11.47
CA ASN A 305 -8.71 -17.94 -12.52
C ASN A 305 -7.90 -19.21 -12.29
N ARG A 306 -8.54 -20.37 -12.20
CA ARG A 306 -7.82 -21.63 -12.32
C ARG A 306 -7.29 -21.70 -13.74
N VAL A 307 -5.99 -21.50 -13.91
CA VAL A 307 -5.32 -21.95 -15.12
C VAL A 307 -5.32 -23.47 -15.05
N GLN A 308 -6.08 -24.11 -15.94
CA GLN A 308 -6.07 -25.56 -16.12
C GLN A 308 -4.72 -26.01 -16.70
#